data_232e7c29a766e154f1f20f9048dc0c5a
#
_entry.id   232e7c29a766e154f1f20f9048dc0c5a
#
_cell.length_a   1.000
_cell.length_b   1.000
_cell.length_c   1.000
_cell.angle_alpha   90.00
_cell.angle_beta   90.00
_cell.angle_gamma   90.00
#
_symmetry.space_group_name_H-M   'P 1'
#
loop_
_entity.id
_entity.type
_entity.pdbx_description
1 polymer ?
#
loop_
_entity_poly.entity_id
_entity_poly.type
_entity_poly.pdbx_seq_one_letter_code
_entity_poly.pdbx_strand_id
1 'polypeptide(L)'
;LGYSQTDTWLAGFAPLGGIHLVSAILLLMAGALVALWHGTARERWVAALLLVLPWPIGAALDRLEWTESAGSPVGVAIVQGAIPQDQKWLDSNRDTTLRRYRDLTLQVLGTPLVVWPEAAAPDLANNIVPYLRDLARAAEAQRSALLLGLIRAEPVPAGAAEDVAD
;
A
#
# COMPACT_ATOMS: atom_id res chain seq x y z
N LEU A 1 -8.11 -8.87 -9.08
CA LEU A 1 -8.52 -10.25 -8.79
C LEU A 1 -7.87 -10.73 -7.49
N GLY A 2 -6.54 -10.71 -7.36
CA GLY A 2 -5.84 -11.26 -6.19
C GLY A 2 -6.29 -10.67 -4.86
N TYR A 3 -6.59 -9.38 -4.78
CA TYR A 3 -7.09 -8.75 -3.55
C TYR A 3 -8.40 -9.33 -3.02
N SER A 4 -9.21 -9.98 -3.86
CA SER A 4 -10.43 -10.66 -3.40
C SER A 4 -10.14 -11.96 -2.63
N GLN A 5 -8.87 -12.36 -2.54
CA GLN A 5 -8.44 -13.63 -1.93
C GLN A 5 -7.65 -13.45 -0.63
N THR A 6 -7.60 -12.24 -0.07
CA THR A 6 -6.84 -11.92 1.17
C THR A 6 -7.24 -12.78 2.37
N ASP A 7 -8.49 -13.21 2.43
CA ASP A 7 -9.05 -14.02 3.52
C ASP A 7 -9.18 -15.50 3.15
N THR A 8 -8.50 -15.95 2.10
CA THR A 8 -8.52 -17.34 1.65
C THR A 8 -7.13 -17.96 1.69
N TRP A 9 -7.04 -19.28 1.65
CA TRP A 9 -5.75 -20.00 1.57
C TRP A 9 -4.90 -19.63 0.36
N LEU A 10 -5.49 -19.07 -0.70
CA LEU A 10 -4.74 -18.56 -1.85
C LEU A 10 -3.85 -17.37 -1.50
N ALA A 11 -4.13 -16.65 -0.42
CA ALA A 11 -3.26 -15.60 0.10
C ALA A 11 -1.86 -16.12 0.45
N GLY A 12 -1.71 -17.39 0.82
CA GLY A 12 -0.42 -18.04 1.11
C GLY A 12 0.59 -17.98 -0.04
N PHE A 13 0.14 -17.74 -1.29
CA PHE A 13 1.05 -17.52 -2.41
C PHE A 13 1.60 -16.08 -2.49
N ALA A 14 1.03 -15.13 -1.75
CA ALA A 14 1.43 -13.73 -1.82
C ALA A 14 2.91 -13.47 -1.43
N PRO A 15 3.51 -14.15 -0.43
CA PRO A 15 4.93 -13.98 -0.12
C PRO A 15 5.88 -14.38 -1.26
N LEU A 16 5.45 -15.27 -2.17
CA LEU A 16 6.26 -15.76 -3.29
C LEU A 16 6.26 -14.84 -4.51
N GLY A 17 5.15 -14.21 -4.82
CA GLY A 17 5.02 -13.41 -6.05
C GLY A 17 3.97 -12.29 -5.95
N GLY A 18 3.67 -11.87 -4.74
CA GLY A 18 2.73 -10.78 -4.50
C GLY A 18 1.31 -11.10 -4.95
N ILE A 19 0.51 -10.05 -5.01
CA ILE A 19 -0.89 -10.10 -5.45
C ILE A 19 -1.03 -10.54 -6.91
N HIS A 20 0.02 -10.36 -7.72
CA HIS A 20 0.02 -10.76 -9.13
C HIS A 20 0.04 -12.28 -9.29
N LEU A 21 0.82 -13.00 -8.47
CA LEU A 21 0.84 -14.46 -8.48
C LEU A 21 -0.54 -15.02 -8.07
N VAL A 22 -1.17 -14.46 -7.04
CA VAL A 22 -2.52 -14.85 -6.63
C VAL A 22 -3.53 -14.63 -7.76
N SER A 23 -3.44 -13.50 -8.46
CA SER A 23 -4.28 -13.22 -9.64
C SER A 23 -4.03 -14.21 -10.77
N ALA A 24 -2.78 -14.58 -11.05
CA ALA A 24 -2.43 -15.56 -12.08
C ALA A 24 -2.97 -16.94 -11.75
N ILE A 25 -2.89 -17.37 -10.50
CA ILE A 25 -3.48 -18.64 -10.04
C ILE A 25 -4.99 -18.65 -10.26
N LEU A 26 -5.68 -17.56 -9.91
CA LEU A 26 -7.13 -17.46 -10.17
C LEU A 26 -7.49 -17.54 -11.65
N LEU A 27 -6.70 -16.89 -12.52
CA LEU A 27 -6.91 -16.97 -13.96
C LEU A 27 -6.66 -18.38 -14.50
N LEU A 28 -5.62 -19.08 -14.01
CA LEU A 28 -5.38 -20.47 -14.34
C LEU A 28 -6.54 -21.39 -13.87
N MET A 29 -7.07 -21.16 -12.68
CA MET A 29 -8.23 -21.90 -12.17
C MET A 29 -9.48 -21.60 -13.02
N ALA A 30 -9.69 -20.36 -13.43
CA ALA A 30 -10.81 -20.02 -14.34
C ALA A 30 -10.67 -20.72 -15.70
N GLY A 31 -9.47 -20.74 -16.28
CA GLY A 31 -9.17 -21.51 -17.50
C GLY A 31 -9.37 -23.02 -17.32
N ALA A 32 -9.00 -23.55 -16.16
CA ALA A 32 -9.21 -24.95 -15.82
C ALA A 32 -10.70 -25.32 -15.77
N LEU A 33 -11.58 -24.44 -15.27
CA LEU A 33 -13.04 -24.66 -15.32
C LEU A 33 -13.56 -24.82 -16.76
N VAL A 34 -13.06 -24.03 -17.69
CA VAL A 34 -13.41 -24.15 -19.11
C VAL A 34 -12.90 -25.47 -19.69
N ALA A 35 -11.65 -25.85 -19.34
CA ALA A 35 -11.06 -27.13 -19.79
C ALA A 35 -11.77 -28.35 -19.24
N LEU A 36 -12.34 -28.30 -18.04
CA LEU A 36 -13.21 -29.37 -17.52
C LEU A 36 -14.44 -29.60 -18.41
N TRP A 37 -14.98 -28.54 -18.99
CA TRP A 37 -16.19 -28.62 -19.81
C TRP A 37 -15.92 -29.06 -21.24
N HIS A 38 -14.88 -28.51 -21.87
CA HIS A 38 -14.59 -28.68 -23.31
C HIS A 38 -13.37 -29.55 -23.61
N GLY A 39 -12.58 -29.92 -22.60
CA GLY A 39 -11.32 -30.61 -22.79
C GLY A 39 -11.44 -32.11 -23.02
N THR A 40 -10.37 -32.71 -23.50
CA THR A 40 -10.14 -34.16 -23.55
C THR A 40 -10.02 -34.75 -22.15
N ALA A 41 -10.08 -36.05 -22.02
CA ALA A 41 -9.94 -36.72 -20.72
C ALA A 41 -8.64 -36.34 -19.98
N ARG A 42 -7.50 -36.23 -20.71
CA ARG A 42 -6.23 -35.77 -20.12
C ARG A 42 -6.29 -34.34 -19.63
N GLU A 43 -6.85 -33.44 -20.43
CA GLU A 43 -6.99 -32.02 -20.06
C GLU A 43 -7.89 -31.84 -18.86
N ARG A 44 -8.97 -32.60 -18.75
CA ARG A 44 -9.86 -32.61 -17.58
C ARG A 44 -9.15 -33.02 -16.29
N TRP A 45 -8.27 -34.05 -16.35
CA TRP A 45 -7.48 -34.41 -15.19
C TRP A 45 -6.52 -33.31 -14.77
N VAL A 46 -5.81 -32.68 -15.70
CA VAL A 46 -4.93 -31.53 -15.41
C VAL A 46 -5.73 -30.37 -14.85
N ALA A 47 -6.89 -30.07 -15.44
CA ALA A 47 -7.77 -29.03 -14.98
C ALA A 47 -8.28 -29.28 -13.54
N ALA A 48 -8.66 -30.51 -13.22
CA ALA A 48 -9.04 -30.89 -11.87
C ALA A 48 -7.92 -30.67 -10.85
N LEU A 49 -6.69 -31.06 -11.22
CA LEU A 49 -5.51 -30.79 -10.36
C LEU A 49 -5.27 -29.29 -10.17
N LEU A 50 -5.36 -28.48 -11.22
CA LEU A 50 -5.20 -27.01 -11.16
C LEU A 50 -6.29 -26.33 -10.33
N LEU A 51 -7.48 -26.91 -10.23
CA LEU A 51 -8.55 -26.40 -9.39
C LEU A 51 -8.39 -26.77 -7.91
N VAL A 52 -7.86 -27.96 -7.64
CA VAL A 52 -7.79 -28.49 -6.27
C VAL A 52 -6.48 -28.17 -5.57
N LEU A 53 -5.33 -28.37 -6.25
CA LEU A 53 -4.01 -28.25 -5.63
C LEU A 53 -3.65 -26.85 -5.08
N PRO A 54 -4.06 -25.72 -5.69
CA PRO A 54 -3.71 -24.43 -5.15
C PRO A 54 -4.20 -24.22 -3.71
N TRP A 55 -5.32 -24.82 -3.32
CA TRP A 55 -5.87 -24.64 -1.98
C TRP A 55 -4.99 -25.26 -0.88
N PRO A 56 -4.68 -26.56 -0.89
CA PRO A 56 -3.81 -27.14 0.14
C PRO A 56 -2.37 -26.60 0.07
N ILE A 57 -1.86 -26.25 -1.12
CA ILE A 57 -0.54 -25.62 -1.25
C ILE A 57 -0.55 -24.24 -0.61
N GLY A 58 -1.54 -23.40 -0.92
CA GLY A 58 -1.68 -22.08 -0.32
C GLY A 58 -1.83 -22.16 1.20
N ALA A 59 -2.65 -23.09 1.71
CA ALA A 59 -2.80 -23.33 3.14
C ALA A 59 -1.49 -23.79 3.82
N ALA A 60 -0.63 -24.52 3.11
CA ALA A 60 0.68 -24.93 3.62
C ALA A 60 1.65 -23.74 3.63
N LEU A 61 1.66 -22.92 2.57
CA LEU A 61 2.48 -21.73 2.46
C LEU A 61 2.09 -20.65 3.50
N ASP A 62 0.81 -20.51 3.80
CA ASP A 62 0.28 -19.58 4.81
C ASP A 62 0.79 -19.89 6.24
N ARG A 63 1.19 -21.14 6.48
CA ARG A 63 1.76 -21.57 7.77
C ARG A 63 3.26 -21.35 7.90
N LEU A 64 3.94 -20.99 6.80
CA LEU A 64 5.37 -20.72 6.84
C LEU A 64 5.63 -19.33 7.40
N GLU A 65 6.52 -19.25 8.38
CA GLU A 65 7.03 -17.97 8.86
C GLU A 65 8.08 -17.45 7.86
N TRP A 66 7.67 -16.52 7.02
CA TRP A 66 8.50 -15.90 5.98
C TRP A 66 9.46 -14.84 6.51
N THR A 67 9.20 -14.33 7.71
CA THR A 67 9.98 -13.26 8.34
C THR A 67 10.12 -13.53 9.82
N GLU A 68 11.26 -13.19 10.38
CA GLU A 68 11.51 -13.22 11.81
C GLU A 68 11.51 -11.79 12.36
N SER A 69 11.00 -11.64 13.58
CA SER A 69 11.02 -10.36 14.28
C SER A 69 12.45 -9.99 14.65
N ALA A 70 12.96 -8.87 14.14
CA ALA A 70 14.31 -8.38 14.42
C ALA A 70 14.25 -7.14 15.33
N GLY A 71 14.88 -7.23 16.49
CA GLY A 71 14.96 -6.13 17.45
C GLY A 71 13.74 -5.95 18.33
N SER A 72 13.72 -4.84 19.07
CA SER A 72 12.63 -4.50 19.97
C SER A 72 11.46 -3.86 19.21
N PRO A 73 10.21 -4.08 19.63
CA PRO A 73 9.06 -3.40 19.05
C PRO A 73 9.19 -1.87 19.14
N VAL A 74 8.85 -1.17 18.07
CA VAL A 74 8.84 0.29 18.01
C VAL A 74 7.40 0.79 18.09
N GLY A 75 7.14 1.73 19.00
CA GLY A 75 5.84 2.40 19.09
C GLY A 75 5.59 3.24 17.85
N VAL A 76 4.44 3.05 17.21
CA VAL A 76 4.04 3.79 15.99
C VAL A 76 2.68 4.44 16.22
N ALA A 77 2.57 5.73 15.91
CA ALA A 77 1.30 6.44 15.84
C ALA A 77 0.92 6.72 14.38
N ILE A 78 -0.26 6.27 13.96
CA ILE A 78 -0.79 6.54 12.63
C ILE A 78 -1.76 7.70 12.73
N VAL A 79 -1.46 8.80 12.03
CA VAL A 79 -2.29 10.00 12.00
C VAL A 79 -3.19 9.95 10.77
N GLN A 80 -4.49 9.84 10.98
CA GLN A 80 -5.48 9.80 9.91
C GLN A 80 -6.40 11.02 10.00
N GLY A 81 -6.32 11.92 9.02
CA GLY A 81 -7.13 13.14 8.96
C GLY A 81 -8.61 12.90 8.69
N ALA A 82 -8.98 11.76 8.10
CA ALA A 82 -10.35 11.41 7.69
C ALA A 82 -11.00 12.51 6.84
N ILE A 83 -10.26 13.04 5.88
CA ILE A 83 -10.76 14.07 4.93
C ILE A 83 -11.49 13.34 3.79
N PRO A 84 -12.74 13.69 3.47
CA PRO A 84 -13.45 13.14 2.32
C PRO A 84 -12.68 13.37 1.02
N GLN A 85 -12.65 12.35 0.14
CA GLN A 85 -11.79 12.37 -1.06
C GLN A 85 -12.19 13.47 -2.04
N ASP A 86 -13.47 13.79 -2.15
CA ASP A 86 -14.04 14.87 -2.96
C ASP A 86 -13.66 16.27 -2.46
N GLN A 87 -13.31 16.39 -1.19
CA GLN A 87 -12.96 17.67 -0.54
C GLN A 87 -11.46 17.86 -0.37
N LYS A 88 -10.67 16.79 -0.56
CA LYS A 88 -9.25 16.77 -0.24
C LYS A 88 -8.44 17.81 -1.02
N TRP A 89 -8.75 17.98 -2.31
CA TRP A 89 -7.99 18.82 -3.24
C TRP A 89 -8.61 20.20 -3.48
N LEU A 90 -9.63 20.59 -2.69
CA LEU A 90 -10.20 21.93 -2.78
C LEU A 90 -9.27 22.92 -2.07
N ASP A 91 -8.90 24.01 -2.75
CA ASP A 91 -8.05 25.07 -2.21
C ASP A 91 -8.60 25.64 -0.90
N SER A 92 -9.93 25.76 -0.80
CA SER A 92 -10.63 26.22 0.41
C SER A 92 -10.38 25.35 1.63
N ASN A 93 -10.07 24.06 1.45
CA ASN A 93 -9.88 23.10 2.52
C ASN A 93 -8.40 22.86 2.86
N ARG A 94 -7.48 23.40 2.06
CA ARG A 94 -6.04 23.23 2.22
C ARG A 94 -5.57 23.54 3.64
N ASP A 95 -5.81 24.74 4.10
CA ASP A 95 -5.32 25.21 5.42
C ASP A 95 -6.02 24.48 6.58
N THR A 96 -7.28 24.11 6.42
CA THR A 96 -8.02 23.32 7.41
C THR A 96 -7.45 21.92 7.51
N THR A 97 -7.12 21.29 6.38
CA THR A 97 -6.49 19.96 6.33
C THR A 97 -5.10 19.98 6.97
N LEU A 98 -4.26 20.96 6.62
CA LEU A 98 -2.92 21.10 7.20
C LEU A 98 -2.99 21.33 8.72
N ARG A 99 -3.88 22.18 9.20
CA ARG A 99 -4.12 22.39 10.64
C ARG A 99 -4.54 21.07 11.32
N ARG A 100 -5.48 20.33 10.74
CA ARG A 100 -5.95 19.07 11.29
C ARG A 100 -4.82 18.05 11.43
N TYR A 101 -4.00 17.88 10.41
CA TYR A 101 -2.85 16.97 10.46
C TYR A 101 -1.81 17.42 11.49
N ARG A 102 -1.55 18.73 11.58
CA ARG A 102 -0.68 19.29 12.62
C ARG A 102 -1.20 18.97 14.02
N ASP A 103 -2.46 19.30 14.30
CA ASP A 103 -3.05 19.14 15.62
C ASP A 103 -3.08 17.66 16.06
N LEU A 104 -3.43 16.76 15.15
CA LEU A 104 -3.38 15.32 15.40
C LEU A 104 -1.94 14.84 15.66
N THR A 105 -0.96 15.35 14.89
CA THR A 105 0.44 15.01 15.08
C THR A 105 0.94 15.46 16.45
N LEU A 106 0.65 16.71 16.83
CA LEU A 106 1.08 17.25 18.13
C LEU A 106 0.55 16.45 19.32
N GLN A 107 -0.64 15.83 19.20
CA GLN A 107 -1.23 14.98 20.24
C GLN A 107 -0.49 13.66 20.47
N VAL A 108 0.25 13.18 19.46
CA VAL A 108 0.94 11.88 19.50
C VAL A 108 2.47 12.01 19.52
N LEU A 109 3.01 13.22 19.57
CA LEU A 109 4.43 13.44 19.74
C LEU A 109 4.93 12.83 21.06
N GLY A 110 6.15 12.31 21.04
CA GLY A 110 6.70 11.43 22.08
C GLY A 110 6.60 9.95 21.71
N THR A 111 5.75 9.58 20.75
CA THR A 111 5.81 8.27 20.10
C THR A 111 7.03 8.23 19.18
N PRO A 112 7.84 7.15 19.20
CA PRO A 112 9.07 7.05 18.39
C PRO A 112 8.88 7.30 16.90
N LEU A 113 7.77 6.83 16.30
CA LEU A 113 7.44 7.02 14.89
C LEU A 113 6.01 7.48 14.71
N VAL A 114 5.82 8.59 13.99
CA VAL A 114 4.51 9.11 13.58
C VAL A 114 4.39 9.00 12.06
N VAL A 115 3.34 8.35 11.59
CA VAL A 115 3.13 8.05 10.16
C VAL A 115 1.87 8.74 9.65
N TRP A 116 1.99 9.44 8.53
CA TRP A 116 0.87 9.99 7.76
C TRP A 116 0.57 9.11 6.54
N PRO A 117 -0.69 9.08 6.07
CA PRO A 117 -1.05 8.36 4.85
C PRO A 117 -0.44 9.03 3.62
N GLU A 118 -0.50 8.32 2.50
CA GLU A 118 -0.10 8.83 1.19
C GLU A 118 -0.91 10.08 0.81
N ALA A 119 -0.20 11.07 0.28
CA ALA A 119 -0.78 12.36 -0.13
C ALA A 119 -1.66 13.00 0.97
N ALA A 120 -1.21 12.96 2.22
CA ALA A 120 -1.96 13.50 3.37
C ALA A 120 -2.20 15.03 3.26
N ALA A 121 -1.21 15.77 2.75
CA ALA A 121 -1.33 17.19 2.52
C ALA A 121 -1.86 17.47 1.11
N PRO A 122 -2.89 18.32 0.96
CA PRO A 122 -3.47 18.70 -0.34
C PRO A 122 -2.66 19.84 -0.99
N ASP A 123 -1.35 19.69 -1.06
CA ASP A 123 -0.43 20.66 -1.67
C ASP A 123 0.91 19.98 -1.99
N LEU A 124 1.70 20.64 -2.83
CA LEU A 124 3.07 20.21 -3.08
C LEU A 124 3.94 20.48 -1.86
N ALA A 125 4.83 19.57 -1.53
CA ALA A 125 5.79 19.73 -0.45
C ALA A 125 6.62 21.01 -0.61
N ASN A 126 6.88 21.42 -1.87
CA ASN A 126 7.60 22.66 -2.22
C ASN A 126 6.90 23.92 -1.68
N ASN A 127 5.58 23.93 -1.64
CA ASN A 127 4.77 25.09 -1.24
C ASN A 127 4.61 25.18 0.29
N ILE A 128 4.77 24.06 1.00
CA ILE A 128 4.52 23.96 2.45
C ILE A 128 5.81 23.75 3.26
N VAL A 129 6.98 24.07 2.70
CA VAL A 129 8.27 23.91 3.38
C VAL A 129 8.32 24.54 4.78
N PRO A 130 7.81 25.77 5.02
CA PRO A 130 7.80 26.33 6.37
C PRO A 130 6.99 25.49 7.35
N TYR A 131 5.80 25.06 6.95
CA TYR A 131 4.93 24.21 7.75
C TYR A 131 5.62 22.86 8.09
N LEU A 132 6.25 22.22 7.11
CA LEU A 132 6.96 20.95 7.33
C LEU A 132 8.15 21.12 8.27
N ARG A 133 8.87 22.24 8.16
CA ARG A 133 9.99 22.58 9.03
C ARG A 133 9.56 22.78 10.47
N ASP A 134 8.46 23.50 10.69
CA ASP A 134 7.93 23.73 12.04
C ASP A 134 7.46 22.42 12.68
N LEU A 135 6.79 21.55 11.89
CA LEU A 135 6.37 20.25 12.35
C LEU A 135 7.57 19.33 12.69
N ALA A 136 8.62 19.37 11.85
CA ALA A 136 9.84 18.60 12.09
C ALA A 136 10.55 19.04 13.39
N ARG A 137 10.64 20.37 13.65
CA ARG A 137 11.21 20.88 14.89
C ARG A 137 10.42 20.44 16.13
N ALA A 138 9.08 20.45 16.04
CA ALA A 138 8.23 19.99 17.13
C ALA A 138 8.44 18.49 17.40
N ALA A 139 8.56 17.68 16.35
CA ALA A 139 8.84 16.25 16.46
C ALA A 139 10.22 15.97 17.04
N GLU A 140 11.25 16.67 16.58
CA GLU A 140 12.62 16.56 17.10
C GLU A 140 12.69 16.88 18.60
N ALA A 141 12.00 17.94 19.05
CA ALA A 141 11.95 18.31 20.46
C ALA A 141 11.34 17.22 21.35
N GLN A 142 10.48 16.36 20.78
CA GLN A 142 9.82 15.24 21.46
C GLN A 142 10.45 13.88 21.10
N ARG A 143 11.57 13.85 20.39
CA ARG A 143 12.26 12.65 19.93
C ARG A 143 11.38 11.72 19.09
N SER A 144 10.51 12.28 18.27
CA SER A 144 9.65 11.57 17.33
C SER A 144 10.19 11.68 15.92
N ALA A 145 10.23 10.57 15.18
CA ALA A 145 10.44 10.56 13.75
C ALA A 145 9.11 10.73 13.00
N LEU A 146 9.12 11.48 11.90
CA LEU A 146 7.93 11.66 11.05
C LEU A 146 8.14 10.96 9.71
N LEU A 147 7.20 10.12 9.31
CA LEU A 147 7.10 9.52 7.98
C LEU A 147 5.87 10.10 7.29
N LEU A 148 6.09 10.93 6.28
CA LEU A 148 5.03 11.69 5.63
C LEU A 148 4.94 11.31 4.15
N GLY A 149 3.75 10.90 3.69
CA GLY A 149 3.45 10.73 2.27
C GLY A 149 3.08 12.08 1.65
N LEU A 150 3.97 12.65 0.81
CA LEU A 150 3.79 13.96 0.20
C LEU A 150 4.08 13.92 -1.30
N ILE A 151 3.41 14.80 -2.06
CA ILE A 151 3.69 15.03 -3.47
C ILE A 151 4.72 16.15 -3.58
N ARG A 152 5.80 15.92 -4.33
CA ARG A 152 6.83 16.91 -4.62
C ARG A 152 6.94 17.17 -6.11
N ALA A 153 6.99 18.43 -6.52
CA ALA A 153 7.36 18.77 -7.88
C ALA A 153 8.88 18.84 -8.01
N GLU A 154 9.42 18.13 -9.00
CA GLU A 154 10.83 18.23 -9.36
C GLU A 154 10.96 18.87 -10.75
N PRO A 155 12.00 19.70 -10.99
CA PRO A 155 12.25 20.23 -12.33
C PRO A 155 12.48 19.06 -13.30
N VAL A 156 11.83 19.08 -14.45
CA VAL A 156 12.11 18.14 -15.53
C VAL A 156 13.53 18.41 -16.03
N PRO A 157 14.42 17.40 -16.06
CA PRO A 157 15.76 17.59 -16.64
C PRO A 157 15.66 18.13 -18.07
N ALA A 158 16.51 19.09 -18.41
CA ALA A 158 16.56 19.61 -19.77
C ALA A 158 16.87 18.44 -20.74
N GLY A 159 15.93 18.12 -21.63
CA GLY A 159 16.00 17.00 -22.58
C GLY A 159 14.92 15.90 -22.41
N ALA A 160 14.26 15.82 -21.27
CA ALA A 160 13.19 14.82 -21.05
C ALA A 160 11.80 15.27 -21.53
N ALA A 161 11.67 16.50 -22.02
CA ALA A 161 10.40 17.03 -22.52
C ALA A 161 10.07 16.61 -23.96
N GLU A 162 11.03 16.04 -24.71
CA GLU A 162 10.84 15.62 -26.10
C GLU A 162 10.25 14.20 -26.23
N ASP A 163 10.36 13.34 -25.20
CA ASP A 163 9.92 11.94 -25.27
C ASP A 163 8.44 11.70 -24.92
N VAL A 164 7.66 12.75 -24.58
CA VAL A 164 6.25 12.62 -24.17
C VAL A 164 5.26 13.11 -25.27
N ALA A 165 5.75 13.54 -26.42
CA ALA A 165 4.93 14.12 -27.50
C ALA A 165 4.73 13.21 -28.72
N ASP A 166 5.13 11.92 -28.70
CA ASP A 166 4.87 10.92 -29.76
C ASP A 166 3.86 9.86 -29.36
#